data_36faf1bf528d2634b5c6589a0e25b982
#
_entry.id   36faf1bf528d2634b5c6589a0e25b982
#
_cell.length_a   1.000
_cell.length_b   1.000
_cell.length_c   1.000
_cell.angle_alpha   90.00
_cell.angle_beta   90.00
_cell.angle_gamma   90.00
#
_symmetry.space_group_name_H-M   'P 1'
#
loop_
_entity.id
_entity.type
_entity.pdbx_description
1 polymer ?
#
loop_
_entity_poly.entity_id
_entity_poly.type
_entity_poly.pdbx_seq_one_letter_code
_entity_poly.pdbx_strand_id
1 'polypeptide(L)'
;MPPTAAKLISAVNHPLRRRILFAFLEGSTESASAKQMAEALGERVSPVAYHLKTLAQGEVLEPVQGIAAEDAQRTHYGWALNVEPEWLRVVLEVWTEAEAGGPGSTARR
;
A
#
# COMPACT_ATOMS: atom_id res chain seq x y z
N MET A 1 -15.10 5.28 -4.05
CA MET A 1 -14.68 6.07 -5.22
C MET A 1 -13.19 5.93 -5.42
N PRO A 2 -12.75 5.64 -6.62
CA PRO A 2 -11.32 5.45 -6.84
C PRO A 2 -10.59 6.78 -6.71
N PRO A 3 -9.30 6.74 -6.41
CA PRO A 3 -8.53 7.96 -6.27
C PRO A 3 -8.26 8.59 -7.61
N THR A 4 -7.98 9.89 -7.59
CA THR A 4 -7.53 10.56 -8.80
C THR A 4 -6.09 10.16 -9.07
N ALA A 5 -5.63 10.43 -10.28
CA ALA A 5 -4.23 10.14 -10.60
C ALA A 5 -3.29 10.91 -9.70
N ALA A 6 -3.63 12.16 -9.38
CA ALA A 6 -2.77 12.97 -8.52
C ALA A 6 -2.66 12.35 -7.13
N LYS A 7 -3.78 11.86 -6.59
CA LYS A 7 -3.73 11.22 -5.27
C LYS A 7 -2.91 9.95 -5.30
N LEU A 8 -3.03 9.18 -6.37
CA LEU A 8 -2.27 7.95 -6.47
C LEU A 8 -0.77 8.23 -6.58
N ILE A 9 -0.41 9.21 -7.38
CA ILE A 9 1.01 9.57 -7.51
C ILE A 9 1.56 10.05 -6.18
N SER A 10 0.79 10.86 -5.46
CA SER A 10 1.22 11.31 -4.15
C SER A 10 1.38 10.15 -3.19
N ALA A 11 0.48 9.18 -3.27
CA ALA A 11 0.52 8.03 -2.37
C ALA A 11 1.79 7.21 -2.56
N VAL A 12 2.27 7.07 -3.79
CA VAL A 12 3.45 6.25 -4.03
C VAL A 12 4.75 7.00 -3.80
N ASN A 13 4.68 8.27 -3.41
CA ASN A 13 5.88 9.07 -3.22
C ASN A 13 6.47 8.88 -1.83
N HIS A 14 6.61 7.64 -1.41
CA HIS A 14 7.20 7.32 -0.12
C HIS A 14 7.61 5.84 -0.16
N PRO A 15 8.85 5.52 0.20
CA PRO A 15 9.31 4.13 0.08
C PRO A 15 8.47 3.12 0.84
N LEU A 16 8.11 3.43 2.08
CA LEU A 16 7.33 2.47 2.86
C LEU A 16 5.93 2.31 2.27
N ARG A 17 5.32 3.39 1.78
CA ARG A 17 4.01 3.26 1.15
C ARG A 17 4.07 2.39 -0.09
N ARG A 18 5.15 2.49 -0.88
CA ARG A 18 5.31 1.62 -2.04
C ARG A 18 5.42 0.16 -1.62
N ARG A 19 6.16 -0.12 -0.55
CA ARG A 19 6.25 -1.49 -0.06
C ARG A 19 4.90 -2.03 0.39
N ILE A 20 4.13 -1.18 1.07
CA ILE A 20 2.80 -1.57 1.50
C ILE A 20 1.92 -1.90 0.29
N LEU A 21 1.95 -1.06 -0.71
CA LEU A 21 1.10 -1.26 -1.89
C LEU A 21 1.54 -2.48 -2.69
N PHE A 22 2.84 -2.73 -2.80
CA PHE A 22 3.31 -3.95 -3.43
C PHE A 22 2.85 -5.18 -2.65
N ALA A 23 2.85 -5.12 -1.33
CA ALA A 23 2.40 -6.25 -0.53
C ALA A 23 0.93 -6.54 -0.79
N PHE A 24 0.10 -5.51 -0.94
CA PHE A 24 -1.29 -5.74 -1.30
C PHE A 24 -1.42 -6.38 -2.68
N LEU A 25 -0.60 -5.95 -3.63
CA LEU A 25 -0.69 -6.49 -4.98
C LEU A 25 -0.24 -7.93 -5.04
N GLU A 26 0.74 -8.31 -4.26
CA GLU A 26 1.31 -9.64 -4.35
C GLU A 26 0.83 -10.59 -3.28
N GLY A 27 0.10 -10.07 -2.32
CA GLY A 27 -0.41 -10.91 -1.26
C GLY A 27 -1.57 -11.75 -1.71
N SER A 28 -1.78 -12.84 -0.98
CA SER A 28 -2.88 -13.73 -1.29
C SER A 28 -4.16 -13.29 -0.61
N THR A 29 -4.12 -12.28 0.25
CA THR A 29 -5.31 -11.82 0.93
C THR A 29 -5.73 -10.49 0.35
N GLU A 30 -7.03 -10.26 0.35
CA GLU A 30 -7.57 -9.02 -0.19
C GLU A 30 -7.49 -7.88 0.79
N SER A 31 -7.27 -8.17 2.05
CA SER A 31 -7.22 -7.14 3.06
C SER A 31 -6.18 -7.49 4.11
N ALA A 32 -5.71 -6.48 4.81
CA ALA A 32 -4.74 -6.68 5.87
C ALA A 32 -4.90 -5.62 6.93
N SER A 33 -4.68 -6.00 8.18
CA SER A 33 -4.62 -5.05 9.28
C SER A 33 -3.22 -4.45 9.33
N ALA A 34 -3.07 -3.41 10.16
CA ALA A 34 -1.77 -2.80 10.34
C ALA A 34 -0.77 -3.81 10.90
N LYS A 35 -1.22 -4.63 11.84
CA LYS A 35 -0.33 -5.63 12.42
C LYS A 35 0.10 -6.65 11.39
N GLN A 36 -0.84 -7.14 10.59
CA GLN A 36 -0.51 -8.12 9.57
C GLN A 36 0.44 -7.54 8.54
N MET A 37 0.20 -6.30 8.13
CA MET A 37 1.08 -5.67 7.15
C MET A 37 2.48 -5.44 7.73
N ALA A 38 2.54 -5.00 8.99
CA ALA A 38 3.83 -4.78 9.62
C ALA A 38 4.63 -6.07 9.70
N GLU A 39 3.98 -7.16 10.06
CA GLU A 39 4.65 -8.45 10.11
C GLU A 39 5.13 -8.88 8.73
N ALA A 40 4.32 -8.67 7.72
CA ALA A 40 4.71 -9.06 6.37
C ALA A 40 5.91 -8.27 5.88
N LEU A 41 6.04 -7.03 6.30
CA LEU A 41 7.12 -6.17 5.83
C LEU A 41 8.33 -6.17 6.75
N GLY A 42 8.23 -6.81 7.92
CA GLY A 42 9.30 -6.74 8.89
C GLY A 42 9.48 -5.36 9.49
N GLU A 43 8.38 -4.64 9.63
CA GLU A 43 8.41 -3.27 10.12
C GLU A 43 7.63 -3.15 11.42
N ARG A 44 7.79 -2.01 12.09
CA ARG A 44 7.02 -1.74 13.27
C ARG A 44 5.61 -1.34 12.91
N VAL A 45 4.68 -1.60 13.82
CA VAL A 45 3.27 -1.35 13.55
C VAL A 45 2.97 0.14 13.42
N SER A 46 3.57 0.98 14.27
CA SER A 46 3.22 2.40 14.29
C SER A 46 3.41 3.11 12.96
N PRO A 47 4.59 3.03 12.33
CA PRO A 47 4.72 3.71 11.03
C PRO A 47 3.85 3.06 9.96
N VAL A 48 3.66 1.75 10.02
CA VAL A 48 2.80 1.09 9.04
C VAL A 48 1.35 1.56 9.21
N ALA A 49 0.87 1.64 10.45
CA ALA A 49 -0.49 2.11 10.70
C ALA A 49 -0.68 3.54 10.21
N TYR A 50 0.30 4.38 10.44
CA TYR A 50 0.22 5.76 9.98
C TYR A 50 0.09 5.83 8.45
N HIS A 51 0.91 5.06 7.76
CA HIS A 51 0.87 5.11 6.29
C HIS A 51 -0.39 4.45 5.73
N LEU A 52 -0.90 3.43 6.40
CA LEU A 52 -2.17 2.85 5.96
C LEU A 52 -3.30 3.88 6.06
N LYS A 53 -3.32 4.63 7.14
CA LYS A 53 -4.32 5.68 7.28
C LYS A 53 -4.15 6.77 6.24
N THR A 54 -2.90 7.15 5.97
CA THR A 54 -2.63 8.17 4.97
C THR A 54 -3.08 7.71 3.60
N LEU A 55 -2.82 6.44 3.27
CA LEU A 55 -3.27 5.90 2.00
C LEU A 55 -4.79 5.87 1.91
N ALA A 56 -5.47 5.59 3.03
CA ALA A 56 -6.92 5.60 3.04
C ALA A 56 -7.47 7.00 2.89
N GLN A 57 -6.82 7.98 3.50
CA GLN A 57 -7.23 9.37 3.32
C GLN A 57 -7.09 9.81 1.88
N GLY A 58 -6.12 9.26 1.17
CA GLY A 58 -5.96 9.53 -0.25
C GLY A 58 -6.79 8.64 -1.13
N GLU A 59 -7.65 7.82 -0.54
CA GLU A 59 -8.57 6.96 -1.26
C GLU A 59 -7.88 5.84 -2.05
N VAL A 60 -6.61 5.59 -1.79
CA VAL A 60 -5.91 4.47 -2.41
C VAL A 60 -6.25 3.16 -1.70
N LEU A 61 -6.50 3.24 -0.41
CA LEU A 61 -7.01 2.11 0.37
C LEU A 61 -8.37 2.45 0.91
N GLU A 62 -9.14 1.42 1.23
CA GLU A 62 -10.41 1.61 1.91
C GLU A 62 -10.45 0.75 3.14
N PRO A 63 -11.11 1.19 4.21
CA PRO A 63 -11.19 0.39 5.41
C PRO A 63 -12.10 -0.81 5.21
N VAL A 64 -11.72 -1.91 5.81
CA VAL A 64 -12.51 -3.13 5.78
C VAL A 64 -12.74 -3.56 7.21
N GLN A 65 -13.98 -3.84 7.53
CA GLN A 65 -14.36 -4.24 8.86
C GLN A 65 -14.72 -5.71 8.85
N GLY A 66 -14.58 -6.35 10.00
CA GLY A 66 -15.07 -7.70 10.12
C GLY A 66 -14.15 -8.76 9.57
N ILE A 67 -12.87 -8.47 9.48
CA ILE A 67 -11.93 -9.51 9.14
C ILE A 67 -12.04 -10.57 10.22
N ALA A 68 -12.23 -11.79 9.81
CA ALA A 68 -12.40 -12.88 10.74
C ALA A 68 -11.21 -12.93 11.66
N ALA A 69 -11.44 -12.70 12.91
CA ALA A 69 -10.40 -12.75 13.87
C ALA A 69 -10.48 -14.07 14.59
N GLU A 70 -9.35 -14.52 15.03
CA GLU A 70 -9.33 -15.66 15.91
C GLU A 70 -10.11 -15.37 17.16
N ASP A 71 -10.11 -14.10 17.54
CA ASP A 71 -10.90 -13.67 18.67
C ASP A 71 -12.16 -13.03 18.16
N ALA A 72 -13.24 -13.78 18.20
CA ALA A 72 -14.50 -13.31 17.65
C ALA A 72 -15.10 -12.16 18.44
N GLN A 73 -14.56 -11.88 19.59
CA GLN A 73 -15.10 -10.78 20.38
C GLN A 73 -14.55 -9.44 19.95
N ARG A 74 -13.57 -9.44 19.06
CA ARG A 74 -12.96 -8.20 18.62
C ARG A 74 -13.28 -7.95 17.17
N THR A 75 -13.61 -6.69 16.88
CA THR A 75 -13.75 -6.26 15.52
C THR A 75 -12.40 -5.73 15.08
N HIS A 76 -11.83 -6.35 14.09
CA HIS A 76 -10.57 -5.90 13.56
C HIS A 76 -10.81 -5.05 12.35
N TYR A 77 -10.07 -3.98 12.26
CA TYR A 77 -10.08 -3.16 11.08
C TYR A 77 -8.91 -3.53 10.21
N GLY A 78 -9.18 -3.62 8.94
CA GLY A 78 -8.14 -3.83 7.98
C GLY A 78 -8.28 -2.85 6.84
N TRP A 79 -7.47 -3.03 5.83
CA TRP A 79 -7.42 -2.14 4.69
C TRP A 79 -7.36 -3.00 3.43
N ALA A 80 -7.96 -2.51 2.37
CA ALA A 80 -7.92 -3.18 1.09
C ALA A 80 -7.69 -2.14 0.01
N LEU A 81 -7.22 -2.58 -1.15
CA LEU A 81 -6.99 -1.66 -2.25
C LEU A 81 -8.31 -1.09 -2.74
N ASN A 82 -8.30 0.21 -3.01
CA ASN A 82 -9.44 0.90 -3.60
C ASN A 82 -9.04 1.45 -4.96
N VAL A 83 -8.20 0.74 -5.66
CA VAL A 83 -7.70 1.14 -6.97
C VAL A 83 -7.50 -0.13 -7.77
N GLU A 84 -7.70 -0.02 -9.09
CA GLU A 84 -7.49 -1.17 -9.95
C GLU A 84 -6.06 -1.68 -9.80
N PRO A 85 -5.89 -2.96 -9.48
CA PRO A 85 -4.53 -3.47 -9.25
C PRO A 85 -3.59 -3.27 -10.44
N GLU A 86 -4.10 -3.42 -11.66
CA GLU A 86 -3.24 -3.23 -12.82
C GLU A 86 -2.79 -1.80 -12.97
N TRP A 87 -3.68 -0.85 -12.68
CA TRP A 87 -3.31 0.55 -12.74
C TRP A 87 -2.25 0.88 -11.69
N LEU A 88 -2.46 0.37 -10.48
CA LEU A 88 -1.48 0.58 -9.41
C LEU A 88 -0.13 -0.03 -9.79
N ARG A 89 -0.16 -1.22 -10.37
CA ARG A 89 1.08 -1.88 -10.76
C ARG A 89 1.86 -1.05 -11.78
N VAL A 90 1.16 -0.48 -12.75
CA VAL A 90 1.81 0.36 -13.74
C VAL A 90 2.46 1.58 -13.09
N VAL A 91 1.72 2.23 -12.19
CA VAL A 91 2.26 3.42 -11.53
C VAL A 91 3.48 3.06 -10.69
N LEU A 92 3.43 1.95 -9.97
CA LEU A 92 4.56 1.54 -9.17
C LEU A 92 5.77 1.18 -10.01
N GLU A 93 5.56 0.55 -11.15
CA GLU A 93 6.67 0.20 -12.02
C GLU A 93 7.34 1.44 -12.59
N VAL A 94 6.53 2.40 -13.03
CA VAL A 94 7.07 3.64 -13.55
C VAL A 94 7.85 4.38 -12.47
N TRP A 95 7.32 4.40 -11.26
CA TRP A 95 8.01 5.08 -10.18
C TRP A 95 9.32 4.39 -9.83
N THR A 96 9.30 3.06 -9.78
CA THR A 96 10.50 2.30 -9.48
C THR A 96 11.58 2.54 -10.53
N GLU A 97 11.17 2.60 -11.78
CA GLU A 97 12.09 2.90 -12.86
C GLU A 97 12.71 4.28 -12.69
N ALA A 98 11.88 5.25 -12.34
CA ALA A 98 12.37 6.61 -12.15
C ALA A 98 13.36 6.67 -11.00
N GLU A 99 13.09 5.92 -9.93
CA GLU A 99 14.00 5.91 -8.80
C GLU A 99 15.29 5.19 -9.09
N ALA A 100 15.22 4.17 -9.93
CA ALA A 100 16.43 3.47 -10.32
C ALA A 100 17.27 4.33 -11.22
N GLY A 101 16.78 5.52 -11.55
CA GLY A 101 17.56 6.44 -12.26
C GLY A 101 17.02 6.79 -13.60
N GLY A 102 16.11 6.03 -14.09
CA GLY A 102 15.58 6.29 -15.40
C GLY A 102 16.69 6.51 -16.40
N PRO A 103 16.38 7.22 -17.45
CA PRO A 103 17.39 7.44 -18.47
C PRO A 103 18.58 8.23 -17.97
N GLY A 104 18.34 9.08 -17.00
CA GLY A 104 19.41 9.97 -16.59
C GLY A 104 20.43 9.33 -15.72
N SER A 105 20.11 8.22 -15.09
CA SER A 105 21.05 7.73 -14.14
C SER A 105 21.61 6.41 -14.53
N THR A 106 21.34 6.00 -15.70
CA THR A 106 21.95 4.81 -16.09
C THR A 106 23.41 4.93 -16.02
N ALA A 107 23.84 6.10 -15.90
CA ALA A 107 25.23 6.23 -15.77
C ALA A 107 25.75 5.47 -14.63
N ARG A 108 24.93 5.15 -13.82
CA ARG A 108 25.36 4.51 -12.84
C ARG A 108 25.54 3.32 -13.05
N ARG A 109 25.81 3.05 -13.25
CA ARG A 109 25.97 2.03 -13.54
C ARG A 109 26.76 1.71 -13.37
#